data_c622094d9034b9e7c7aa9b041f927daf
#
_entry.id   c622094d9034b9e7c7aa9b041f927daf
#
_cell.length_a   1.000
_cell.length_b   1.000
_cell.length_c   1.000
_cell.angle_alpha   90.00
_cell.angle_beta   90.00
_cell.angle_gamma   90.00
#
_symmetry.space_group_name_H-M   'P 1'
#
loop_
_entity.id
_entity.type
_entity.pdbx_description
1 polymer ?
#
loop_
_entity_poly.entity_id
_entity_poly.type
_entity_poly.pdbx_seq_one_letter_code
_entity_poly.pdbx_strand_id
1 'polypeptide(L)'
;MRRAVAVELEVPKGVSKLLYSVESAYLGIVREVVEYAVANNVTGANKLQRLFYNKYRLEYPSLNSQLVIQAIRQASQIAKSFVERRRKGLVSKPYPEVRSVSLRFVETTWNYEEFVKSIAPVRIALSLPGGRREAWLRPHKRLWLFWWRVLSGEAELASTLMIKRKLNKWYAIFIFEIKPKEEEPKSIVAFDINENTVAVGRIGIETTVGKVADWNRQYLMPQLYSIRTDFGRLARRYERIRNAIIDRLNHASRYRLANT
;
A
#
# COMPACT_ATOMS: atom_id res chain seq x y z
N MET A 1 7.83 8.73 0.99
CA MET A 1 6.86 8.07 0.07
C MET A 1 6.99 6.56 0.16
N ARG A 2 5.87 5.81 0.28
CA ARG A 2 5.91 4.33 0.37
C ARG A 2 5.74 3.66 -0.99
N ARG A 3 6.55 2.64 -1.26
CA ARG A 3 6.46 1.78 -2.44
C ARG A 3 6.50 0.33 -2.03
N ALA A 4 5.67 -0.50 -2.67
CA ALA A 4 5.63 -1.94 -2.45
C ALA A 4 6.17 -2.68 -3.69
N VAL A 5 7.00 -3.68 -3.44
CA VAL A 5 7.55 -4.56 -4.48
C VAL A 5 7.18 -6.00 -4.14
N ALA A 6 6.39 -6.63 -5.00
CA ALA A 6 6.03 -8.04 -4.86
C ALA A 6 7.00 -8.90 -5.65
N VAL A 7 7.57 -9.91 -5.00
CA VAL A 7 8.55 -10.84 -5.57
C VAL A 7 8.05 -12.26 -5.39
N GLU A 8 8.07 -13.06 -6.45
CA GLU A 8 7.69 -14.48 -6.38
C GLU A 8 8.67 -15.25 -5.49
N LEU A 9 8.12 -16.12 -4.64
CA LEU A 9 8.88 -16.99 -3.77
C LEU A 9 8.96 -18.40 -4.35
N GLU A 10 10.15 -18.96 -4.39
CA GLU A 10 10.37 -20.39 -4.54
C GLU A 10 10.37 -21.02 -3.15
N VAL A 11 9.30 -21.75 -2.88
CA VAL A 11 9.03 -22.30 -1.55
C VAL A 11 9.12 -23.82 -1.62
N PRO A 12 9.94 -24.48 -0.79
CA PRO A 12 9.97 -25.94 -0.67
C PRO A 12 8.57 -26.50 -0.34
N LYS A 13 8.24 -27.69 -0.86
CA LYS A 13 6.91 -28.31 -0.68
C LYS A 13 6.46 -28.36 0.80
N GLY A 14 7.37 -28.71 1.72
CA GLY A 14 7.06 -28.75 3.16
C GLY A 14 6.73 -27.36 3.73
N VAL A 15 7.49 -26.33 3.33
CA VAL A 15 7.26 -24.94 3.76
C VAL A 15 5.97 -24.38 3.14
N SER A 16 5.67 -24.74 1.89
CA SER A 16 4.42 -24.36 1.24
C SER A 16 3.21 -24.91 2.01
N LYS A 17 3.24 -26.17 2.46
CA LYS A 17 2.17 -26.75 3.30
C LYS A 17 1.98 -25.98 4.61
N LEU A 18 3.08 -25.60 5.27
CA LEU A 18 3.02 -24.79 6.49
C LEU A 18 2.42 -23.40 6.23
N LEU A 19 2.81 -22.75 5.13
CA LEU A 19 2.24 -21.46 4.74
C LEU A 19 0.74 -21.55 4.45
N TYR A 20 0.25 -22.63 3.81
CA TYR A 20 -1.18 -22.88 3.63
C TYR A 20 -1.92 -23.02 4.96
N SER A 21 -1.37 -23.80 5.91
CA SER A 21 -1.96 -23.96 7.23
C SER A 21 -2.02 -22.62 7.97
N VAL A 22 -0.93 -21.85 7.94
CA VAL A 22 -0.86 -20.51 8.56
C VAL A 22 -1.83 -19.54 7.88
N GLU A 23 -1.94 -19.55 6.55
CA GLU A 23 -2.90 -18.71 5.81
C GLU A 23 -4.34 -19.04 6.20
N SER A 24 -4.68 -20.32 6.31
CA SER A 24 -6.02 -20.78 6.71
C SER A 24 -6.38 -20.32 8.12
N ALA A 25 -5.51 -20.56 9.10
CA ALA A 25 -5.69 -20.11 10.48
C ALA A 25 -5.80 -18.57 10.57
N TYR A 26 -4.90 -17.87 9.91
CA TYR A 26 -4.87 -16.41 9.87
C TYR A 26 -6.15 -15.84 9.24
N LEU A 27 -6.64 -16.42 8.15
CA LEU A 27 -7.89 -16.03 7.50
C LEU A 27 -9.09 -16.28 8.39
N GLY A 28 -9.13 -17.42 9.10
CA GLY A 28 -10.16 -17.74 10.10
C GLY A 28 -10.25 -16.68 11.18
N ILE A 29 -9.10 -16.34 11.78
CA ILE A 29 -9.01 -15.28 12.79
C ILE A 29 -9.52 -13.94 12.23
N VAL A 30 -9.06 -13.55 11.04
CA VAL A 30 -9.48 -12.27 10.44
C VAL A 30 -10.97 -12.22 10.20
N ARG A 31 -11.57 -13.29 9.68
CA ARG A 31 -13.04 -13.36 9.40
C ARG A 31 -13.85 -13.20 10.67
N GLU A 32 -13.56 -14.01 11.69
CA GLU A 32 -14.30 -13.99 12.94
C GLU A 32 -14.18 -12.63 13.66
N VAL A 33 -12.96 -12.07 13.74
CA VAL A 33 -12.75 -10.78 14.39
C VAL A 33 -13.40 -9.64 13.60
N VAL A 34 -13.42 -9.68 12.27
CA VAL A 34 -14.12 -8.69 11.43
C VAL A 34 -15.61 -8.75 11.68
N GLU A 35 -16.20 -9.95 11.70
CA GLU A 35 -17.62 -10.13 11.94
C GLU A 35 -18.04 -9.60 13.32
N TYR A 36 -17.31 -9.98 14.36
CA TYR A 36 -17.52 -9.45 15.71
C TYR A 36 -17.38 -7.92 15.78
N ALA A 37 -16.32 -7.40 15.16
CA ALA A 37 -16.00 -5.96 15.19
C ALA A 37 -17.09 -5.11 14.53
N VAL A 38 -17.65 -5.60 13.42
CA VAL A 38 -18.74 -4.93 12.70
C VAL A 38 -20.06 -5.06 13.45
N ALA A 39 -20.39 -6.25 13.98
CA ALA A 39 -21.63 -6.50 14.73
C ALA A 39 -21.70 -5.64 16.01
N ASN A 40 -20.59 -5.52 16.72
CA ASN A 40 -20.53 -4.78 18.00
C ASN A 40 -20.02 -3.35 17.86
N ASN A 41 -19.77 -2.87 16.65
CA ASN A 41 -19.18 -1.55 16.35
C ASN A 41 -17.88 -1.28 17.14
N VAL A 42 -17.04 -2.32 17.31
CA VAL A 42 -15.77 -2.26 18.03
C VAL A 42 -14.62 -2.41 17.03
N THR A 43 -14.06 -1.29 16.54
CA THR A 43 -13.02 -1.31 15.52
C THR A 43 -11.60 -1.04 16.04
N GLY A 44 -11.44 -0.75 17.33
CA GLY A 44 -10.14 -0.45 17.95
C GLY A 44 -9.24 -1.68 18.06
N ALA A 45 -8.05 -1.65 17.45
CA ALA A 45 -7.12 -2.79 17.40
C ALA A 45 -6.73 -3.31 18.78
N ASN A 46 -6.42 -2.42 19.73
CA ASN A 46 -6.04 -2.82 21.09
C ASN A 46 -7.20 -3.47 21.86
N LYS A 47 -8.43 -2.98 21.65
CA LYS A 47 -9.62 -3.57 22.28
C LYS A 47 -9.89 -4.96 21.73
N LEU A 48 -9.84 -5.13 20.42
CA LEU A 48 -9.99 -6.44 19.78
C LEU A 48 -8.87 -7.40 20.18
N GLN A 49 -7.62 -6.92 20.30
CA GLN A 49 -6.51 -7.75 20.75
C GLN A 49 -6.73 -8.26 22.17
N ARG A 50 -7.20 -7.44 23.11
CA ARG A 50 -7.50 -7.88 24.47
C ARG A 50 -8.62 -8.94 24.52
N LEU A 51 -9.62 -8.82 23.64
CA LEU A 51 -10.74 -9.75 23.59
C LEU A 51 -10.36 -11.10 22.98
N PHE A 52 -9.54 -11.12 21.93
CA PHE A 52 -9.36 -12.29 21.09
C PHE A 52 -8.00 -12.97 21.20
N TYR A 53 -6.98 -12.27 21.71
CA TYR A 53 -5.60 -12.80 21.72
C TYR A 53 -5.50 -14.13 22.46
N ASN A 54 -5.98 -14.22 23.70
CA ASN A 54 -5.87 -15.45 24.51
C ASN A 54 -6.67 -16.60 23.88
N LYS A 55 -7.86 -16.33 23.35
CA LYS A 55 -8.65 -17.31 22.62
C LYS A 55 -7.84 -17.96 21.51
N TYR A 56 -7.25 -17.17 20.61
CA TYR A 56 -6.52 -17.72 19.47
C TYR A 56 -5.15 -18.28 19.82
N ARG A 57 -4.56 -17.87 20.95
CA ARG A 57 -3.36 -18.54 21.48
C ARG A 57 -3.65 -19.96 21.94
N LEU A 58 -4.84 -20.22 22.47
CA LEU A 58 -5.30 -21.56 22.86
C LEU A 58 -5.73 -22.38 21.63
N GLU A 59 -6.46 -21.77 20.70
CA GLU A 59 -6.97 -22.44 19.50
C GLU A 59 -5.86 -22.80 18.50
N TYR A 60 -4.86 -21.91 18.35
CA TYR A 60 -3.73 -22.08 17.42
C TYR A 60 -2.38 -22.00 18.18
N PRO A 61 -2.05 -22.95 19.05
CA PRO A 61 -0.85 -22.88 19.90
C PRO A 61 0.45 -22.87 19.10
N SER A 62 0.47 -23.52 17.93
CA SER A 62 1.63 -23.55 17.03
C SER A 62 1.81 -22.27 16.19
N LEU A 63 0.79 -21.41 16.09
CA LEU A 63 0.89 -20.16 15.36
C LEU A 63 1.70 -19.15 16.17
N ASN A 64 2.66 -18.48 15.53
CA ASN A 64 3.45 -17.43 16.18
C ASN A 64 2.54 -16.33 16.75
N SER A 65 2.80 -15.91 17.99
CA SER A 65 2.01 -14.89 18.70
C SER A 65 1.89 -13.58 17.92
N GLN A 66 2.96 -13.18 17.25
CA GLN A 66 2.93 -11.96 16.42
C GLN A 66 2.00 -12.10 15.21
N LEU A 67 1.91 -13.29 14.59
CA LEU A 67 0.97 -13.53 13.50
C LEU A 67 -0.49 -13.42 13.98
N VAL A 68 -0.79 -13.92 15.19
CA VAL A 68 -2.13 -13.74 15.82
C VAL A 68 -2.44 -12.26 16.01
N ILE A 69 -1.49 -11.50 16.57
CA ILE A 69 -1.64 -10.06 16.76
C ILE A 69 -1.87 -9.34 15.42
N GLN A 70 -1.09 -9.68 14.39
CA GLN A 70 -1.21 -9.07 13.08
C GLN A 70 -2.53 -9.44 12.38
N ALA A 71 -3.06 -10.64 12.57
CA ALA A 71 -4.38 -11.04 12.09
C ALA A 71 -5.49 -10.16 12.70
N ILE A 72 -5.46 -9.99 14.02
CA ILE A 72 -6.41 -9.14 14.75
C ILE A 72 -6.31 -7.67 14.30
N ARG A 73 -5.10 -7.15 14.15
CA ARG A 73 -4.87 -5.78 13.65
C ARG A 73 -5.36 -5.60 12.21
N GLN A 74 -5.18 -6.59 11.35
CA GLN A 74 -5.71 -6.57 9.99
C GLN A 74 -7.23 -6.59 9.99
N ALA A 75 -7.85 -7.42 10.83
CA ALA A 75 -9.29 -7.45 11.01
C ALA A 75 -9.85 -6.09 11.46
N SER A 76 -9.20 -5.45 12.45
CA SER A 76 -9.53 -4.09 12.90
C SER A 76 -9.53 -3.08 11.75
N GLN A 77 -8.51 -3.10 10.89
CA GLN A 77 -8.42 -2.20 9.72
C GLN A 77 -9.53 -2.43 8.71
N ILE A 78 -9.85 -3.71 8.42
CA ILE A 78 -10.94 -4.08 7.52
C ILE A 78 -12.29 -3.61 8.10
N ALA A 79 -12.56 -3.91 9.37
CA ALA A 79 -13.79 -3.52 10.04
C ALA A 79 -13.96 -2.00 10.09
N LYS A 80 -12.90 -1.25 10.45
CA LYS A 80 -12.93 0.21 10.48
C LYS A 80 -13.26 0.80 9.11
N SER A 81 -12.58 0.35 8.07
CA SER A 81 -12.83 0.81 6.70
C SER A 81 -14.24 0.47 6.24
N PHE A 82 -14.75 -0.71 6.59
CA PHE A 82 -16.11 -1.12 6.25
C PHE A 82 -17.17 -0.28 6.94
N VAL A 83 -17.05 -0.06 8.26
CA VAL A 83 -17.99 0.77 9.05
C VAL A 83 -18.03 2.20 8.54
N GLU A 84 -16.87 2.79 8.22
CA GLU A 84 -16.80 4.13 7.64
C GLU A 84 -17.49 4.21 6.27
N ARG A 85 -17.27 3.23 5.40
CA ARG A 85 -17.94 3.17 4.09
C ARG A 85 -19.45 2.96 4.22
N ARG A 86 -19.88 2.12 5.17
CA ARG A 86 -21.30 1.91 5.46
C ARG A 86 -21.96 3.18 5.96
N ARG A 87 -21.30 3.94 6.86
CA ARG A 87 -21.79 5.23 7.34
C ARG A 87 -21.97 6.27 6.22
N LYS A 88 -21.13 6.19 5.18
CA LYS A 88 -21.21 7.05 3.98
C LYS A 88 -22.21 6.54 2.93
N GLY A 89 -22.98 5.49 3.20
CA GLY A 89 -23.92 4.90 2.24
C GLY A 89 -23.26 4.19 1.05
N LEU A 90 -21.94 3.95 1.08
CA LEU A 90 -21.20 3.34 -0.03
C LEU A 90 -21.30 1.81 -0.06
N VAL A 91 -21.85 1.19 0.96
CA VAL A 91 -21.96 -0.27 1.08
C VAL A 91 -23.30 -0.63 1.73
N SER A 92 -24.07 -1.50 1.06
CA SER A 92 -25.36 -2.01 1.53
C SER A 92 -25.29 -3.38 2.26
N LYS A 93 -24.16 -4.12 2.08
CA LYS A 93 -24.00 -5.44 2.72
C LYS A 93 -23.91 -5.32 4.23
N PRO A 94 -24.41 -6.31 5.01
CA PRO A 94 -24.31 -6.30 6.48
C PRO A 94 -22.87 -6.49 6.97
N TYR A 95 -22.06 -7.30 6.27
CA TYR A 95 -20.68 -7.63 6.61
C TYR A 95 -19.75 -7.56 5.39
N PRO A 96 -18.45 -7.26 5.59
CA PRO A 96 -17.46 -7.33 4.52
C PRO A 96 -17.10 -8.79 4.23
N GLU A 97 -16.98 -9.14 2.97
CA GLU A 97 -16.54 -10.45 2.54
C GLU A 97 -15.01 -10.51 2.49
N VAL A 98 -14.39 -11.24 3.42
CA VAL A 98 -12.93 -11.45 3.45
C VAL A 98 -12.58 -12.75 2.73
N ARG A 99 -12.13 -12.65 1.47
CA ARG A 99 -11.79 -13.82 0.63
C ARG A 99 -10.34 -14.25 0.76
N SER A 100 -9.43 -13.32 1.00
CA SER A 100 -7.99 -13.57 1.11
C SER A 100 -7.33 -12.60 2.07
N VAL A 101 -6.19 -13.00 2.59
CA VAL A 101 -5.36 -12.20 3.50
C VAL A 101 -3.94 -12.06 2.97
N SER A 102 -3.19 -11.13 3.52
CA SER A 102 -1.73 -11.10 3.41
C SER A 102 -1.16 -11.35 4.79
N LEU A 103 -0.39 -12.42 4.94
CA LEU A 103 0.29 -12.73 6.20
C LEU A 103 1.31 -11.62 6.47
N ARG A 104 1.27 -11.03 7.66
CA ARG A 104 2.16 -9.92 8.04
C ARG A 104 3.21 -10.43 9.03
N PHE A 105 4.43 -10.48 8.58
CA PHE A 105 5.59 -10.83 9.38
C PHE A 105 6.28 -9.54 9.83
N VAL A 106 6.37 -9.34 11.14
CA VAL A 106 7.09 -8.21 11.73
C VAL A 106 8.56 -8.57 11.91
N GLU A 107 9.40 -7.60 12.18
CA GLU A 107 10.86 -7.71 12.29
C GLU A 107 11.35 -8.94 13.07
N THR A 108 10.71 -9.28 14.19
CA THR A 108 11.06 -10.45 15.01
C THR A 108 10.68 -11.80 14.40
N THR A 109 9.82 -11.81 13.37
CA THR A 109 9.25 -13.02 12.77
C THR A 109 9.76 -13.33 11.38
N TRP A 110 10.61 -12.50 10.83
CA TRP A 110 11.28 -12.74 9.57
C TRP A 110 12.67 -12.10 9.57
N ASN A 111 13.53 -12.60 8.70
CA ASN A 111 14.79 -11.98 8.34
C ASN A 111 15.12 -12.30 6.87
N TYR A 112 16.14 -11.67 6.36
CA TYR A 112 16.69 -11.94 5.04
C TYR A 112 18.19 -12.15 5.14
N GLU A 113 18.77 -12.79 4.14
CA GLU A 113 20.19 -13.00 4.03
C GLU A 113 20.73 -12.22 2.82
N GLU A 114 21.72 -11.40 3.09
CA GLU A 114 22.47 -10.67 2.08
C GLU A 114 23.64 -11.56 1.61
N PHE A 115 23.73 -11.75 0.31
CA PHE A 115 24.89 -12.43 -0.28
C PHE A 115 25.90 -11.40 -0.75
N VAL A 116 27.18 -11.63 -0.48
CA VAL A 116 28.32 -10.74 -0.80
C VAL A 116 28.40 -10.34 -2.28
N LYS A 117 27.75 -11.09 -3.17
CA LYS A 117 27.72 -10.85 -4.62
C LYS A 117 26.35 -10.41 -5.16
N SER A 118 25.35 -10.20 -4.30
CA SER A 118 24.01 -9.79 -4.72
C SER A 118 23.65 -8.43 -4.10
N ILE A 119 23.09 -7.55 -4.93
CA ILE A 119 22.62 -6.23 -4.50
C ILE A 119 21.39 -6.34 -3.58
N ALA A 120 20.58 -7.39 -3.74
CA ALA A 120 19.36 -7.61 -2.97
C ALA A 120 19.36 -9.01 -2.35
N PRO A 121 18.59 -9.24 -1.28
CA PRO A 121 18.50 -10.55 -0.66
C PRO A 121 17.96 -11.57 -1.67
N VAL A 122 18.50 -12.77 -1.60
CA VAL A 122 18.06 -13.91 -2.42
C VAL A 122 17.25 -14.92 -1.61
N ARG A 123 17.28 -14.80 -0.27
CA ARG A 123 16.63 -15.71 0.66
C ARG A 123 16.00 -14.94 1.81
N ILE A 124 14.82 -15.39 2.22
CA ILE A 124 14.16 -14.93 3.46
C ILE A 124 13.90 -16.11 4.36
N ALA A 125 13.94 -15.89 5.66
CA ALA A 125 13.52 -16.85 6.66
C ALA A 125 12.28 -16.32 7.39
N LEU A 126 11.27 -17.18 7.55
CA LEU A 126 9.98 -16.88 8.15
C LEU A 126 9.78 -17.74 9.39
N SER A 127 9.30 -17.15 10.48
CA SER A 127 8.91 -17.89 11.69
C SER A 127 7.56 -18.57 11.46
N LEU A 128 7.60 -19.86 11.16
CA LEU A 128 6.44 -20.74 10.92
C LEU A 128 6.31 -21.78 12.02
N PRO A 129 5.21 -22.54 12.11
CA PRO A 129 5.09 -23.67 13.01
C PRO A 129 6.30 -24.61 12.91
N GLY A 130 6.88 -24.96 14.06
CA GLY A 130 8.07 -25.79 14.13
C GLY A 130 9.40 -25.04 13.88
N GLY A 131 9.40 -23.70 13.86
CA GLY A 131 10.62 -22.88 13.81
C GLY A 131 10.76 -22.04 12.54
N ARG A 132 11.97 -21.53 12.33
CA ARG A 132 12.27 -20.73 11.12
C ARG A 132 12.39 -21.62 9.89
N ARG A 133 11.81 -21.18 8.79
CA ARG A 133 11.83 -21.84 7.49
C ARG A 133 12.22 -20.86 6.40
N GLU A 134 12.99 -21.33 5.45
CA GLU A 134 13.55 -20.53 4.38
C GLU A 134 12.71 -20.62 3.09
N ALA A 135 12.70 -19.53 2.35
CA ALA A 135 12.16 -19.43 1.01
C ALA A 135 13.07 -18.55 0.15
N TRP A 136 13.18 -18.90 -1.13
CA TRP A 136 14.04 -18.21 -2.07
C TRP A 136 13.26 -17.14 -2.83
N LEU A 137 13.89 -16.00 -3.06
CA LEU A 137 13.33 -14.91 -3.85
C LEU A 137 13.75 -15.10 -5.31
N ARG A 138 12.80 -15.12 -6.22
CA ARG A 138 13.13 -15.06 -7.64
C ARG A 138 13.77 -13.72 -7.98
N PRO A 139 14.85 -13.68 -8.79
CA PRO A 139 15.47 -12.44 -9.22
C PRO A 139 14.45 -11.47 -9.80
N HIS A 140 14.44 -10.23 -9.29
CA HIS A 140 13.44 -9.24 -9.69
C HIS A 140 14.06 -7.84 -9.81
N LYS A 141 14.07 -7.28 -11.04
CA LYS A 141 14.70 -5.98 -11.34
C LYS A 141 14.26 -4.83 -10.40
N ARG A 142 12.97 -4.76 -10.07
CA ARG A 142 12.46 -3.72 -9.14
C ARG A 142 12.98 -3.92 -7.72
N LEU A 143 13.09 -5.16 -7.24
CA LEU A 143 13.66 -5.42 -5.92
C LEU A 143 15.09 -4.88 -5.85
N TRP A 144 15.92 -5.19 -6.85
CA TRP A 144 17.30 -4.70 -6.92
C TRP A 144 17.39 -3.18 -6.95
N LEU A 145 16.54 -2.52 -7.74
CA LEU A 145 16.48 -1.06 -7.81
C LEU A 145 16.15 -0.42 -6.45
N PHE A 146 15.14 -0.94 -5.73
CA PHE A 146 14.78 -0.39 -4.44
C PHE A 146 15.76 -0.79 -3.34
N TRP A 147 16.36 -1.97 -3.44
CA TRP A 147 17.40 -2.39 -2.50
C TRP A 147 18.66 -1.53 -2.63
N TRP A 148 19.05 -1.21 -3.84
CA TRP A 148 20.13 -0.24 -4.09
C TRP A 148 19.86 1.10 -3.41
N ARG A 149 18.64 1.60 -3.46
CA ARG A 149 18.24 2.83 -2.77
C ARG A 149 18.32 2.71 -1.25
N VAL A 150 18.10 1.53 -0.68
CA VAL A 150 18.31 1.30 0.75
C VAL A 150 19.80 1.37 1.07
N LEU A 151 20.64 0.72 0.28
CA LEU A 151 22.09 0.74 0.46
C LEU A 151 22.69 2.13 0.28
N SER A 152 22.13 2.95 -0.62
CA SER A 152 22.56 4.36 -0.82
C SER A 152 21.95 5.35 0.20
N GLY A 153 21.12 4.88 1.13
CA GLY A 153 20.46 5.75 2.13
C GLY A 153 19.27 6.56 1.60
N GLU A 154 18.88 6.37 0.33
CA GLU A 154 17.74 7.07 -0.30
C GLU A 154 16.38 6.49 0.11
N ALA A 155 16.35 5.27 0.65
CA ALA A 155 15.16 4.60 1.11
C ALA A 155 15.43 3.80 2.38
N GLU A 156 14.35 3.44 3.08
CA GLU A 156 14.38 2.52 4.22
C GLU A 156 13.47 1.32 3.93
N LEU A 157 13.89 0.14 4.36
CA LEU A 157 13.06 -1.05 4.32
C LEU A 157 12.14 -1.05 5.54
N ALA A 158 10.83 -1.15 5.31
CA ALA A 158 9.88 -1.29 6.42
C ALA A 158 10.11 -2.61 7.17
N SER A 159 9.94 -2.59 8.48
CA SER A 159 10.11 -3.75 9.35
C SER A 159 9.10 -4.89 9.12
N THR A 160 8.02 -4.62 8.37
CA THR A 160 6.96 -5.58 8.07
C THR A 160 7.09 -6.13 6.65
N LEU A 161 7.25 -7.45 6.55
CA LEU A 161 7.14 -8.20 5.31
C LEU A 161 5.74 -8.79 5.18
N MET A 162 5.12 -8.69 4.00
CA MET A 162 3.85 -9.36 3.74
C MET A 162 4.05 -10.56 2.81
N ILE A 163 3.46 -11.70 3.17
CA ILE A 163 3.42 -12.88 2.31
C ILE A 163 1.99 -13.07 1.83
N LYS A 164 1.83 -13.17 0.52
CA LYS A 164 0.52 -13.32 -0.12
C LYS A 164 0.55 -14.42 -1.15
N ARG A 165 -0.52 -15.21 -1.20
CA ARG A 165 -0.74 -16.20 -2.25
C ARG A 165 -1.55 -15.60 -3.40
N LYS A 166 -1.12 -15.88 -4.62
CA LYS A 166 -1.84 -15.55 -5.86
C LYS A 166 -1.62 -16.65 -6.88
N LEU A 167 -2.70 -17.19 -7.45
CA LEU A 167 -2.63 -18.25 -8.49
C LEU A 167 -1.71 -19.43 -8.09
N ASN A 168 -1.87 -19.93 -6.87
CA ASN A 168 -1.06 -21.01 -6.28
C ASN A 168 0.43 -20.73 -6.12
N LYS A 169 0.86 -19.49 -6.29
CA LYS A 169 2.22 -19.02 -6.04
C LYS A 169 2.27 -18.11 -4.82
N TRP A 170 3.37 -18.15 -4.12
CA TRP A 170 3.64 -17.28 -2.98
C TRP A 170 4.46 -16.07 -3.40
N TYR A 171 4.15 -14.92 -2.84
CA TYR A 171 4.84 -13.66 -3.09
C TYR A 171 5.24 -13.02 -1.78
N ALA A 172 6.49 -12.57 -1.70
CA ALA A 172 6.95 -11.66 -0.67
C ALA A 172 6.73 -10.22 -1.15
N ILE A 173 6.13 -9.39 -0.32
CA ILE A 173 5.88 -7.99 -0.61
C ILE A 173 6.70 -7.16 0.34
N PHE A 174 7.76 -6.55 -0.17
CA PHE A 174 8.63 -5.63 0.53
C PHE A 174 8.06 -4.21 0.41
N ILE A 175 8.11 -3.48 1.51
CA ILE A 175 7.66 -2.08 1.55
C ILE A 175 8.90 -1.21 1.76
N PHE A 176 9.10 -0.26 0.86
CA PHE A 176 10.20 0.69 0.92
C PHE A 176 9.65 2.09 1.22
N GLU A 177 10.25 2.77 2.16
CA GLU A 177 9.98 4.16 2.49
C GLU A 177 11.07 5.02 1.83
N ILE A 178 10.71 5.67 0.73
CA ILE A 178 11.64 6.51 -0.02
C ILE A 178 11.69 7.86 0.67
N LYS A 179 12.90 8.31 1.01
CA LYS A 179 13.13 9.66 1.52
C LYS A 179 12.92 10.65 0.39
N PRO A 180 12.14 11.71 0.57
CA PRO A 180 12.06 12.76 -0.42
C PRO A 180 13.45 13.40 -0.54
N LYS A 181 13.92 13.65 -1.76
CA LYS A 181 15.02 14.59 -1.97
C LYS A 181 14.44 15.97 -1.73
N GLU A 182 15.02 16.70 -0.80
CA GLU A 182 14.78 18.13 -0.69
C GLU A 182 15.42 18.79 -1.91
N GLU A 183 14.63 19.00 -2.93
CA GLU A 183 15.01 19.82 -4.07
C GLU A 183 14.31 21.16 -3.90
N GLU A 184 15.05 22.25 -4.08
CA GLU A 184 14.41 23.55 -4.14
C GLU A 184 13.39 23.58 -5.27
N PRO A 185 12.14 23.97 -4.99
CA PRO A 185 11.10 23.97 -6.01
C PRO A 185 11.44 24.97 -7.11
N LYS A 186 11.65 24.48 -8.33
CA LYS A 186 11.92 25.31 -9.51
C LYS A 186 10.66 25.97 -10.06
N SER A 187 9.50 25.44 -9.74
CA SER A 187 8.21 25.98 -10.14
C SER A 187 7.08 25.38 -9.32
N ILE A 188 6.02 26.12 -9.13
CA ILE A 188 4.77 25.67 -8.53
C ILE A 188 3.77 25.44 -9.65
N VAL A 189 3.10 24.28 -9.65
CA VAL A 189 2.04 23.97 -10.60
C VAL A 189 0.75 23.77 -9.80
N ALA A 190 -0.23 24.63 -10.03
CA ALA A 190 -1.55 24.53 -9.45
C ALA A 190 -2.52 23.87 -10.45
N PHE A 191 -3.39 23.00 -9.94
CA PHE A 191 -4.46 22.39 -10.73
C PHE A 191 -5.79 22.69 -10.06
N ASP A 192 -6.75 23.17 -10.84
CA ASP A 192 -8.16 23.24 -10.45
C ASP A 192 -8.95 22.25 -11.30
N ILE A 193 -9.59 21.30 -10.64
CA ILE A 193 -10.30 20.20 -11.31
C ILE A 193 -11.79 20.37 -11.04
N ASN A 194 -12.51 20.81 -12.07
CA ASN A 194 -13.95 20.91 -12.07
C ASN A 194 -14.57 19.72 -12.83
N GLU A 195 -15.88 19.56 -12.72
CA GLU A 195 -16.62 18.46 -13.33
C GLU A 195 -16.35 18.30 -14.83
N ASN A 196 -16.19 19.40 -15.56
CA ASN A 196 -16.02 19.41 -17.01
C ASN A 196 -14.71 20.05 -17.49
N THR A 197 -13.85 20.52 -16.57
CA THR A 197 -12.64 21.27 -16.93
C THR A 197 -11.52 21.04 -15.93
N VAL A 198 -10.29 21.07 -16.43
CA VAL A 198 -9.08 21.14 -15.61
C VAL A 198 -8.37 22.43 -15.97
N ALA A 199 -8.20 23.30 -14.99
CA ALA A 199 -7.36 24.47 -15.09
C ALA A 199 -5.97 24.15 -14.53
N VAL A 200 -4.91 24.53 -15.24
CA VAL A 200 -3.52 24.31 -14.82
C VAL A 200 -2.81 25.64 -14.83
N GLY A 201 -2.26 26.02 -13.70
CA GLY A 201 -1.39 27.18 -13.56
C GLY A 201 0.02 26.79 -13.17
N ARG A 202 1.03 27.45 -13.72
CA ARG A 202 2.44 27.27 -13.35
C ARG A 202 3.04 28.62 -12.99
N ILE A 203 3.72 28.65 -11.83
CA ILE A 203 4.54 29.80 -11.40
C ILE A 203 5.99 29.38 -11.45
N GLY A 204 6.82 30.09 -12.21
CA GLY A 204 8.28 29.97 -12.13
C GLY A 204 8.79 30.70 -10.88
N ILE A 205 9.60 30.05 -10.08
CA ILE A 205 10.29 30.69 -8.97
C ILE A 205 11.66 31.10 -9.52
N GLU A 206 11.83 32.40 -9.80
CA GLU A 206 13.13 32.94 -10.05
C GLU A 206 13.81 33.23 -8.71
N THR A 207 15.00 32.66 -8.53
CA THR A 207 15.83 32.76 -7.31
C THR A 207 16.54 34.12 -7.16
N THR A 208 15.94 35.21 -7.61
CA THR A 208 16.41 36.55 -7.31
C THR A 208 15.55 37.14 -6.18
N VAL A 209 16.22 37.30 -5.05
CA VAL A 209 15.74 37.90 -3.81
C VAL A 209 14.53 38.85 -4.01
N GLY A 210 13.35 38.42 -3.55
CA GLY A 210 12.28 39.33 -3.13
C GLY A 210 11.22 39.72 -4.15
N LYS A 211 11.16 39.15 -5.35
CA LYS A 211 10.04 39.39 -6.27
C LYS A 211 9.35 38.09 -6.64
N VAL A 212 8.17 37.85 -6.10
CA VAL A 212 7.17 36.97 -6.72
C VAL A 212 6.88 37.57 -8.09
N ALA A 213 7.31 36.93 -9.16
CA ALA A 213 7.03 37.38 -10.51
C ALA A 213 5.52 37.51 -10.68
N ASP A 214 5.05 38.73 -11.01
CA ASP A 214 3.65 38.98 -11.33
C ASP A 214 3.18 37.99 -12.37
N TRP A 215 2.02 37.38 -12.12
CA TRP A 215 1.36 36.46 -13.04
C TRP A 215 1.21 37.11 -14.40
N ASN A 216 1.94 36.68 -15.41
CA ASN A 216 1.67 37.13 -16.76
C ASN A 216 0.43 36.44 -17.29
N ARG A 217 -0.75 37.02 -16.99
CA ARG A 217 -2.07 36.53 -17.39
C ARG A 217 -2.16 36.23 -18.89
N GLN A 218 -1.39 36.93 -19.73
CA GLN A 218 -1.41 36.73 -21.18
C GLN A 218 -0.78 35.40 -21.63
N TYR A 219 0.19 34.87 -20.91
CA TYR A 219 0.83 33.59 -21.27
C TYR A 219 0.04 32.36 -20.76
N LEU A 220 -0.56 32.46 -19.60
CA LEU A 220 -1.33 31.36 -19.01
C LEU A 220 -2.74 31.21 -19.59
N MET A 221 -3.41 32.28 -19.91
CA MET A 221 -4.80 32.25 -20.43
C MET A 221 -4.96 31.48 -21.74
N PRO A 222 -4.10 31.64 -22.78
CA PRO A 222 -4.21 30.86 -24.01
C PRO A 222 -3.96 29.38 -23.80
N GLN A 223 -2.99 29.01 -22.92
CA GLN A 223 -2.69 27.60 -22.62
C GLN A 223 -3.81 26.96 -21.80
N LEU A 224 -4.35 27.67 -20.81
CA LEU A 224 -5.50 27.21 -20.02
C LEU A 224 -6.74 27.08 -20.89
N TYR A 225 -6.97 28.02 -21.81
CA TYR A 225 -8.07 27.96 -22.73
C TYR A 225 -7.96 26.79 -23.72
N SER A 226 -6.76 26.52 -24.23
CA SER A 226 -6.49 25.37 -25.10
C SER A 226 -6.77 24.06 -24.39
N ILE A 227 -6.22 23.88 -23.20
CA ILE A 227 -6.44 22.68 -22.36
C ILE A 227 -7.93 22.50 -22.06
N ARG A 228 -8.62 23.56 -21.66
CA ARG A 228 -10.07 23.56 -21.41
C ARG A 228 -10.88 23.17 -22.64
N THR A 229 -10.51 23.70 -23.81
CA THR A 229 -11.20 23.43 -25.09
C THR A 229 -10.98 21.99 -25.52
N ASP A 230 -9.76 21.48 -25.38
CA ASP A 230 -9.41 20.11 -25.76
C ASP A 230 -10.04 19.08 -24.81
N PHE A 231 -10.08 19.38 -23.52
CA PHE A 231 -10.80 18.57 -22.54
C PHE A 231 -12.31 18.57 -22.81
N GLY A 232 -12.88 19.70 -23.13
CA GLY A 232 -14.31 19.83 -23.48
C GLY A 232 -14.68 19.07 -24.77
N ARG A 233 -13.77 19.00 -25.75
CA ARG A 233 -13.94 18.20 -26.98
C ARG A 233 -13.83 16.70 -26.67
N LEU A 234 -12.83 16.27 -25.89
CA LEU A 234 -12.64 14.89 -25.45
C LEU A 234 -13.83 14.41 -24.60
N ALA A 235 -14.30 15.24 -23.67
CA ALA A 235 -15.44 14.92 -22.83
C ALA A 235 -16.74 14.73 -23.64
N ARG A 236 -16.97 15.54 -24.67
CA ARG A 236 -18.15 15.41 -25.55
C ARG A 236 -18.07 14.20 -26.48
N ARG A 237 -16.90 13.84 -26.96
CA ARG A 237 -16.72 12.77 -27.94
C ARG A 237 -16.58 11.38 -27.31
N TYR A 238 -16.08 11.29 -26.07
CA TYR A 238 -15.74 10.02 -25.42
C TYR A 238 -16.02 10.07 -23.90
N GLU A 239 -17.26 9.96 -23.52
CA GLU A 239 -17.67 10.05 -22.10
C GLU A 239 -16.99 9.02 -21.19
N ARG A 240 -16.75 7.79 -21.68
CA ARG A 240 -16.00 6.76 -20.94
C ARG A 240 -14.53 7.13 -20.74
N ILE A 241 -13.91 7.76 -21.75
CA ILE A 241 -12.51 8.22 -21.69
C ILE A 241 -12.41 9.42 -20.76
N ARG A 242 -13.41 10.30 -20.78
CA ARG A 242 -13.52 11.42 -19.83
C ARG A 242 -13.46 10.92 -18.38
N ASN A 243 -14.30 9.96 -17.99
CA ASN A 243 -14.35 9.46 -16.63
C ASN A 243 -13.01 8.80 -16.23
N ALA A 244 -12.41 8.02 -17.13
CA ALA A 244 -11.10 7.44 -16.89
C ALA A 244 -9.97 8.48 -16.76
N ILE A 245 -10.04 9.58 -17.53
CA ILE A 245 -9.07 10.69 -17.45
C ILE A 245 -9.27 11.46 -16.14
N ILE A 246 -10.51 11.77 -15.77
CA ILE A 246 -10.84 12.44 -14.50
C ILE A 246 -10.40 11.58 -13.31
N ASP A 247 -10.64 10.29 -13.34
CA ASP A 247 -10.16 9.38 -12.29
C ASP A 247 -8.64 9.35 -12.19
N ARG A 248 -7.93 9.33 -13.31
CA ARG A 248 -6.47 9.40 -13.34
C ARG A 248 -5.94 10.74 -12.84
N LEU A 249 -6.59 11.86 -13.21
CA LEU A 249 -6.22 13.19 -12.74
C LEU A 249 -6.53 13.38 -11.26
N ASN A 250 -7.66 12.88 -10.78
CA ASN A 250 -8.02 12.85 -9.36
C ASN A 250 -7.03 11.99 -8.56
N HIS A 251 -6.59 10.87 -9.11
CA HIS A 251 -5.51 10.08 -8.53
C HIS A 251 -4.19 10.84 -8.51
N ALA A 252 -3.82 11.50 -9.60
CA ALA A 252 -2.58 12.26 -9.69
C ALA A 252 -2.57 13.49 -8.76
N SER A 253 -3.70 14.20 -8.63
CA SER A 253 -3.83 15.33 -7.70
C SER A 253 -3.79 14.91 -6.23
N ARG A 254 -4.47 13.80 -5.88
CA ARG A 254 -4.39 13.23 -4.52
C ARG A 254 -2.96 12.76 -4.17
N TYR A 255 -2.21 12.26 -5.14
CA TYR A 255 -0.82 11.89 -4.95
C TYR A 255 0.12 13.09 -4.75
N ARG A 256 -0.21 14.26 -5.32
CA ARG A 256 0.61 15.47 -5.17
C ARG A 256 0.24 16.31 -3.95
N LEU A 257 -1.05 16.41 -3.60
CA LEU A 257 -1.51 17.09 -2.38
C LEU A 257 -1.16 16.32 -1.09
N ALA A 258 -0.93 15.01 -1.18
CA ALA A 258 -0.46 14.21 -0.05
C ALA A 258 1.08 14.29 0.14
N ASN A 259 1.78 14.99 -0.75
CA ASN A 259 3.26 15.11 -0.74
C ASN A 259 3.73 16.58 -0.71
N THR A 260 2.83 17.53 -0.48
CA THR A 260 3.11 18.91 -0.01
C THR A 260 2.73 19.05 1.47
#